data_2de15b700f2a34dc8ad9bd2fda6f7842
#
_entry.id   2de15b700f2a34dc8ad9bd2fda6f7842
#
_cell.length_a   1.000
_cell.length_b   1.000
_cell.length_c   1.000
_cell.angle_alpha   90.00
_cell.angle_beta   90.00
_cell.angle_gamma   90.00
#
_symmetry.space_group_name_H-M   'P 1'
#
loop_
_entity.id
_entity.type
_entity.pdbx_description
1 polymer ?
#
loop_
_entity_poly.entity_id
_entity_poly.type
_entity_poly.pdbx_seq_one_letter_code
_entity_poly.pdbx_strand_id
1 'polypeptide(L)'
;MILFVKKHYSHKNANLLILFIQLAILFRASISIIKRISLKITYPLIDALAIFIGLNIIKDMWAKTYFLNENYYSDLFLKFGIPSYIAFWLIGIYLQKGYNIPVKISSLIKGIITGTIFLLIIYGLLPENLRFSRALILFGTIWTLIISITIRKLLNLLNITSLKIKSNKPKKIAIIGENKEFGRIQRIIQTTNANAEFIYQINTLNTSQSPNQIGHIYQLEEIIQIHQIDEIIFSAKDITSNEIIRYMEKITNNIEIKIAPTKSTFIIGSNSIHTKGNLYTLDNTQQQKSPIIKVFKKYIDFFN
;
A
#
# COMPACT_ATOMS: atom_id res chain seq x y z
N MET A 1 -5.79 -33.08 -6.59
CA MET A 1 -4.65 -33.80 -7.16
C MET A 1 -4.25 -35.04 -6.36
N ILE A 2 -3.92 -34.95 -5.07
CA ILE A 2 -3.47 -36.12 -4.26
C ILE A 2 -4.50 -37.27 -4.26
N LEU A 3 -5.80 -36.96 -4.10
CA LEU A 3 -6.88 -37.96 -4.17
C LEU A 3 -7.00 -38.63 -5.54
N PHE A 4 -6.76 -37.88 -6.62
CA PHE A 4 -6.76 -38.41 -7.99
C PHE A 4 -5.60 -39.40 -8.20
N VAL A 5 -4.40 -39.03 -7.74
CA VAL A 5 -3.22 -39.92 -7.83
C VAL A 5 -3.40 -41.20 -7.06
N LYS A 6 -3.96 -41.17 -5.82
CA LYS A 6 -4.27 -42.35 -5.01
C LYS A 6 -5.29 -43.27 -5.68
N LYS A 7 -6.22 -42.72 -6.47
CA LYS A 7 -7.28 -43.50 -7.14
C LYS A 7 -6.82 -44.19 -8.43
N HIS A 8 -5.86 -43.59 -9.14
CA HIS A 8 -5.50 -44.00 -10.51
C HIS A 8 -4.12 -44.66 -10.66
N TYR A 9 -3.26 -44.60 -9.61
CA TYR A 9 -1.90 -45.14 -9.68
C TYR A 9 -1.68 -46.24 -8.63
N SER A 10 -0.87 -47.27 -8.96
CA SER A 10 -0.51 -48.34 -8.04
C SER A 10 0.29 -47.80 -6.84
N HIS A 11 0.20 -48.44 -5.69
CA HIS A 11 0.71 -47.96 -4.39
C HIS A 11 2.17 -47.49 -4.42
N LYS A 12 3.08 -48.15 -5.13
CA LYS A 12 4.52 -47.75 -5.20
C LYS A 12 4.72 -46.41 -5.96
N ASN A 13 4.07 -46.28 -7.12
CA ASN A 13 4.23 -45.09 -7.97
C ASN A 13 3.40 -43.90 -7.46
N ALA A 14 2.28 -44.16 -6.77
CA ALA A 14 1.44 -43.16 -6.18
C ALA A 14 2.16 -42.35 -5.09
N ASN A 15 2.93 -43.01 -4.21
CA ASN A 15 3.66 -42.34 -3.13
C ASN A 15 4.76 -41.42 -3.67
N LEU A 16 5.48 -41.86 -4.70
CA LEU A 16 6.52 -41.06 -5.34
C LEU A 16 5.94 -39.80 -6.04
N LEU A 17 4.82 -39.99 -6.73
CA LEU A 17 4.11 -38.87 -7.40
C LEU A 17 3.50 -37.88 -6.40
N ILE A 18 2.97 -38.37 -5.27
CA ILE A 18 2.47 -37.51 -4.18
C ILE A 18 3.61 -36.70 -3.56
N LEU A 19 4.78 -37.33 -3.36
CA LEU A 19 5.98 -36.64 -2.84
C LEU A 19 6.42 -35.50 -3.78
N PHE A 20 6.46 -35.75 -5.09
CA PHE A 20 6.79 -34.71 -6.08
C PHE A 20 5.75 -33.56 -6.10
N ILE A 21 4.45 -33.90 -5.98
CA ILE A 21 3.40 -32.88 -5.90
C ILE A 21 3.56 -32.03 -4.64
N GLN A 22 3.84 -32.66 -3.49
CA GLN A 22 4.07 -31.94 -2.22
C GLN A 22 5.32 -31.03 -2.31
N LEU A 23 6.42 -31.54 -2.86
CA LEU A 23 7.63 -30.76 -3.09
C LEU A 23 7.37 -29.56 -4.03
N ALA A 24 6.64 -29.78 -5.12
CA ALA A 24 6.29 -28.68 -6.05
C ALA A 24 5.41 -27.60 -5.39
N ILE A 25 4.46 -28.01 -4.53
CA ILE A 25 3.62 -27.08 -3.77
C ILE A 25 4.48 -26.29 -2.77
N LEU A 26 5.35 -26.97 -2.01
CA LEU A 26 6.26 -26.31 -1.06
C LEU A 26 7.21 -25.35 -1.77
N PHE A 27 7.79 -25.75 -2.90
CA PHE A 27 8.69 -24.93 -3.69
C PHE A 27 7.98 -23.67 -4.21
N ARG A 28 6.78 -23.83 -4.78
CA ARG A 28 5.96 -22.69 -5.23
C ARG A 28 5.57 -21.77 -4.07
N ALA A 29 5.21 -22.32 -2.91
CA ALA A 29 4.89 -21.55 -1.72
C ALA A 29 6.12 -20.76 -1.23
N SER A 30 7.30 -21.40 -1.18
CA SER A 30 8.55 -20.76 -0.79
C SER A 30 8.93 -19.60 -1.70
N ILE A 31 8.85 -19.78 -3.02
CA ILE A 31 9.10 -18.71 -3.99
C ILE A 31 8.12 -17.55 -3.78
N SER A 32 6.83 -17.84 -3.55
CA SER A 32 5.83 -16.80 -3.30
C SER A 32 6.10 -16.02 -2.02
N ILE A 33 6.53 -16.71 -0.96
CA ILE A 33 6.91 -16.08 0.32
C ILE A 33 8.16 -15.21 0.14
N ILE A 34 9.21 -15.73 -0.50
CA ILE A 34 10.44 -15.00 -0.79
C ILE A 34 10.13 -13.74 -1.59
N LYS A 35 9.32 -13.84 -2.66
CA LYS A 35 8.91 -12.69 -3.46
C LYS A 35 8.16 -11.63 -2.63
N ARG A 36 7.29 -12.04 -1.71
CA ARG A 36 6.56 -11.12 -0.82
C ARG A 36 7.48 -10.43 0.19
N ILE A 37 8.43 -11.17 0.73
CA ILE A 37 9.40 -10.66 1.70
C ILE A 37 10.37 -9.71 1.00
N SER A 38 10.91 -10.08 -0.18
CA SER A 38 11.83 -9.23 -0.93
C SER A 38 11.21 -7.88 -1.27
N LEU A 39 9.94 -7.85 -1.74
CA LEU A 39 9.24 -6.59 -2.02
C LEU A 39 9.06 -5.72 -0.77
N LYS A 40 8.85 -6.32 0.41
CA LYS A 40 8.74 -5.57 1.67
C LYS A 40 10.06 -5.00 2.15
N ILE A 41 11.18 -5.71 1.90
CA ILE A 41 12.52 -5.31 2.35
C ILE A 41 13.16 -4.33 1.34
N THR A 42 12.78 -4.38 0.07
CA THR A 42 13.38 -3.55 -0.99
C THR A 42 13.29 -2.05 -0.67
N TYR A 43 12.12 -1.55 -0.23
CA TYR A 43 11.99 -0.12 0.11
C TYR A 43 12.86 0.31 1.29
N PRO A 44 12.81 -0.37 2.46
CA PRO A 44 13.70 -0.03 3.57
C PRO A 44 15.18 -0.09 3.20
N LEU A 45 15.58 -1.06 2.37
CA LEU A 45 16.97 -1.21 1.93
C LEU A 45 17.42 -0.05 1.04
N ILE A 46 16.59 0.32 0.05
CA ILE A 46 16.88 1.46 -0.84
C ILE A 46 16.97 2.76 -0.03
N ASP A 47 16.02 2.97 0.90
CA ASP A 47 16.05 4.13 1.78
C ASP A 47 17.31 4.14 2.65
N ALA A 48 17.65 3.02 3.28
CA ALA A 48 18.86 2.91 4.11
C ALA A 48 20.12 3.28 3.34
N LEU A 49 20.28 2.76 2.12
CA LEU A 49 21.42 3.07 1.26
C LEU A 49 21.46 4.54 0.85
N ALA A 50 20.33 5.10 0.43
CA ALA A 50 20.24 6.49 0.01
C ALA A 50 20.49 7.48 1.17
N ILE A 51 19.98 7.16 2.36
CA ILE A 51 20.21 7.94 3.57
C ILE A 51 21.68 7.83 3.99
N PHE A 52 22.26 6.62 3.94
CA PHE A 52 23.67 6.39 4.29
C PHE A 52 24.61 7.21 3.39
N ILE A 53 24.39 7.19 2.07
CA ILE A 53 25.19 7.98 1.12
C ILE A 53 25.06 9.47 1.44
N GLY A 54 23.84 9.96 1.63
CA GLY A 54 23.62 11.37 1.91
C GLY A 54 24.18 11.84 3.24
N LEU A 55 24.06 11.03 4.30
CA LEU A 55 24.66 11.35 5.59
C LEU A 55 26.20 11.44 5.52
N ASN A 56 26.85 10.56 4.75
CA ASN A 56 28.30 10.67 4.56
C ASN A 56 28.68 11.96 3.83
N ILE A 57 27.97 12.33 2.76
CA ILE A 57 28.20 13.58 2.04
C ILE A 57 27.99 14.79 2.96
N ILE A 58 26.87 14.83 3.70
CA ILE A 58 26.54 15.93 4.62
C ILE A 58 27.56 16.02 5.73
N LYS A 59 27.98 14.89 6.28
CA LYS A 59 29.02 14.80 7.32
C LYS A 59 30.34 15.43 6.85
N ASP A 60 30.81 15.07 5.66
CA ASP A 60 32.07 15.56 5.10
C ASP A 60 31.98 17.06 4.77
N MET A 61 30.87 17.52 4.18
CA MET A 61 30.64 18.92 3.94
C MET A 61 30.60 19.73 5.24
N TRP A 62 29.88 19.25 6.27
CA TRP A 62 29.76 19.93 7.56
C TRP A 62 31.09 19.97 8.31
N ALA A 63 31.88 18.89 8.27
CA ALA A 63 33.20 18.81 8.87
C ALA A 63 34.15 19.85 8.25
N LYS A 64 34.18 19.94 6.93
CA LYS A 64 35.02 20.92 6.20
C LYS A 64 34.61 22.37 6.46
N THR A 65 33.33 22.64 6.41
CA THR A 65 32.82 24.01 6.45
C THR A 65 32.81 24.60 7.87
N TYR A 66 32.43 23.82 8.87
CA TYR A 66 32.22 24.31 10.22
C TYR A 66 33.40 24.03 11.15
N PHE A 67 34.00 22.84 11.07
CA PHE A 67 35.09 22.46 11.95
C PHE A 67 36.48 22.65 11.29
N LEU A 68 36.53 22.94 9.99
CA LEU A 68 37.79 23.09 9.22
C LEU A 68 38.70 21.86 9.34
N ASN A 69 38.12 20.71 9.63
CA ASN A 69 38.82 19.43 9.85
C ASN A 69 38.03 18.28 9.20
N GLU A 70 38.61 17.65 8.18
CA GLU A 70 37.95 16.55 7.47
C GLU A 70 37.73 15.31 8.35
N ASN A 71 38.58 15.10 9.34
CA ASN A 71 38.54 13.93 10.23
C ASN A 71 37.93 14.24 11.61
N TYR A 72 37.05 15.26 11.69
CA TYR A 72 36.42 15.64 12.95
C TYR A 72 35.57 14.53 13.59
N TYR A 73 34.88 13.75 12.77
CA TYR A 73 34.03 12.68 13.27
C TYR A 73 34.80 11.39 13.53
N SER A 74 34.66 10.84 14.73
CA SER A 74 35.34 9.61 15.15
C SER A 74 34.82 8.36 14.41
N ASP A 75 35.64 7.31 14.35
CA ASP A 75 35.26 6.00 13.81
C ASP A 75 34.02 5.42 14.50
N LEU A 76 33.85 5.72 15.78
CA LEU A 76 32.69 5.30 16.57
C LEU A 76 31.40 5.91 16.01
N PHE A 77 31.42 7.18 15.57
CA PHE A 77 30.29 7.80 14.91
C PHE A 77 29.96 7.13 13.58
N LEU A 78 30.98 6.80 12.80
CA LEU A 78 30.77 6.14 11.51
C LEU A 78 30.17 4.74 11.66
N LYS A 79 30.63 3.98 12.65
CA LYS A 79 30.21 2.60 12.89
C LYS A 79 28.86 2.48 13.61
N PHE A 80 28.54 3.39 14.51
CA PHE A 80 27.35 3.30 15.36
C PHE A 80 26.40 4.49 15.21
N GLY A 81 26.90 5.72 15.07
CA GLY A 81 26.09 6.92 14.96
C GLY A 81 25.25 6.95 13.71
N ILE A 82 25.87 6.84 12.52
CA ILE A 82 25.16 6.84 11.24
C ILE A 82 24.14 5.69 11.13
N PRO A 83 24.49 4.43 11.41
CA PRO A 83 23.51 3.34 11.39
C PRO A 83 22.35 3.53 12.38
N SER A 84 22.63 4.09 13.55
CA SER A 84 21.56 4.40 14.53
C SER A 84 20.58 5.44 13.98
N TYR A 85 21.06 6.54 13.39
CA TYR A 85 20.22 7.56 12.79
C TYR A 85 19.33 6.96 11.69
N ILE A 86 19.90 6.16 10.79
CA ILE A 86 19.16 5.45 9.76
C ILE A 86 18.09 4.56 10.37
N ALA A 87 18.44 3.78 11.38
CA ALA A 87 17.51 2.86 12.05
C ALA A 87 16.31 3.59 12.63
N PHE A 88 16.49 4.74 13.29
CA PHE A 88 15.38 5.53 13.83
C PHE A 88 14.43 6.05 12.74
N TRP A 89 14.95 6.54 11.62
CA TRP A 89 14.08 6.96 10.52
C TRP A 89 13.35 5.78 9.88
N LEU A 90 14.01 4.66 9.65
CA LEU A 90 13.36 3.46 9.09
C LEU A 90 12.27 2.91 10.03
N ILE A 91 12.55 2.86 11.33
CA ILE A 91 11.56 2.45 12.36
C ILE A 91 10.38 3.42 12.37
N GLY A 92 10.63 4.73 12.35
CA GLY A 92 9.58 5.74 12.30
C GLY A 92 8.69 5.59 11.06
N ILE A 93 9.27 5.39 9.87
CA ILE A 93 8.54 5.13 8.63
C ILE A 93 7.72 3.84 8.75
N TYR A 94 8.28 2.79 9.31
CA TYR A 94 7.60 1.51 9.51
C TYR A 94 6.38 1.64 10.45
N LEU A 95 6.53 2.31 11.59
CA LEU A 95 5.47 2.55 12.56
C LEU A 95 4.28 3.31 11.95
N GLN A 96 4.56 4.29 11.10
CA GLN A 96 3.53 5.08 10.40
C GLN A 96 3.01 4.41 9.13
N LYS A 97 3.34 3.11 8.90
CA LYS A 97 2.92 2.35 7.72
C LYS A 97 3.38 2.98 6.40
N GLY A 98 4.52 3.70 6.39
CA GLY A 98 5.07 4.36 5.21
C GLY A 98 5.60 3.37 4.15
N TYR A 99 5.81 2.10 4.50
CA TYR A 99 6.21 1.03 3.59
C TYR A 99 5.03 0.18 3.09
N ASN A 100 3.79 0.48 3.48
CA ASN A 100 2.63 -0.25 2.98
C ASN A 100 2.32 0.14 1.53
N ILE A 101 2.03 -0.86 0.70
CA ILE A 101 1.64 -0.67 -0.70
C ILE A 101 0.10 -0.60 -0.77
N PRO A 102 -0.48 0.37 -1.48
CA PRO A 102 0.14 1.51 -2.17
C PRO A 102 0.68 2.57 -1.20
N VAL A 103 1.87 3.10 -1.50
CA VAL A 103 2.58 4.02 -0.62
C VAL A 103 1.85 5.36 -0.51
N LYS A 104 1.61 5.82 0.71
CA LYS A 104 1.07 7.16 1.00
C LYS A 104 2.22 8.09 1.38
N ILE A 105 2.42 9.16 0.61
CA ILE A 105 3.47 10.16 0.90
C ILE A 105 3.28 10.79 2.30
N SER A 106 2.02 11.03 2.71
CA SER A 106 1.73 11.56 4.04
C SER A 106 2.20 10.65 5.18
N SER A 107 2.06 9.33 5.03
CA SER A 107 2.54 8.34 6.00
C SER A 107 4.08 8.30 6.05
N LEU A 108 4.73 8.49 4.90
CA LEU A 108 6.18 8.58 4.81
C LEU A 108 6.70 9.80 5.58
N ILE A 109 6.15 10.99 5.30
CA ILE A 109 6.52 12.23 5.99
C ILE A 109 6.31 12.12 7.50
N LYS A 110 5.12 11.66 7.91
CA LYS A 110 4.83 11.44 9.34
C LYS A 110 5.82 10.46 9.98
N GLY A 111 6.22 9.42 9.24
CA GLY A 111 7.20 8.43 9.69
C GLY A 111 8.57 9.04 9.93
N ILE A 112 9.08 9.83 9.00
CA ILE A 112 10.37 10.49 9.13
C ILE A 112 10.37 11.49 10.30
N ILE A 113 9.31 12.29 10.44
CA ILE A 113 9.15 13.21 11.57
C ILE A 113 9.13 12.45 12.89
N THR A 114 8.35 11.35 12.98
CA THR A 114 8.30 10.50 14.17
C THR A 114 9.68 9.93 14.52
N GLY A 115 10.41 9.41 13.53
CA GLY A 115 11.76 8.90 13.69
C GLY A 115 12.74 9.99 14.19
N THR A 116 12.64 11.20 13.64
CA THR A 116 13.45 12.36 14.06
C THR A 116 13.15 12.75 15.51
N ILE A 117 11.88 12.78 15.91
CA ILE A 117 11.50 13.08 17.30
C ILE A 117 12.09 12.04 18.26
N PHE A 118 11.97 10.75 17.97
CA PHE A 118 12.58 9.70 18.78
C PHE A 118 14.11 9.83 18.86
N LEU A 119 14.73 10.12 17.72
CA LEU A 119 16.17 10.33 17.65
C LEU A 119 16.60 11.53 18.51
N LEU A 120 15.88 12.65 18.46
CA LEU A 120 16.17 13.83 19.26
C LEU A 120 15.97 13.58 20.77
N ILE A 121 14.94 12.82 21.17
CA ILE A 121 14.72 12.44 22.56
C ILE A 121 15.89 11.62 23.08
N ILE A 122 16.30 10.58 22.34
CA ILE A 122 17.43 9.72 22.72
C ILE A 122 18.71 10.53 22.73
N TYR A 123 18.95 11.36 21.72
CA TYR A 123 20.11 12.25 21.66
C TYR A 123 20.20 13.15 22.91
N GLY A 124 19.06 13.67 23.39
CA GLY A 124 19.02 14.51 24.61
C GLY A 124 19.38 13.74 25.87
N LEU A 125 19.10 12.44 25.95
CA LEU A 125 19.37 11.57 27.11
C LEU A 125 20.78 10.97 27.10
N LEU A 126 21.48 11.01 25.96
CA LEU A 126 22.85 10.47 25.86
C LEU A 126 23.86 11.34 26.60
N PRO A 127 24.92 10.73 27.16
CA PRO A 127 26.05 11.49 27.75
C PRO A 127 26.80 12.26 26.63
N GLU A 128 27.56 13.31 27.00
CA GLU A 128 28.21 14.20 26.03
C GLU A 128 29.14 13.50 25.04
N ASN A 129 29.86 12.50 25.49
CA ASN A 129 30.79 11.71 24.67
C ASN A 129 30.11 10.91 23.54
N LEU A 130 28.79 10.67 23.64
CA LEU A 130 27.98 9.98 22.61
C LEU A 130 27.07 10.93 21.83
N ARG A 131 27.08 12.23 22.12
CA ARG A 131 26.34 13.26 21.37
C ARG A 131 27.17 13.77 20.19
N PHE A 132 27.04 13.13 19.04
CA PHE A 132 27.91 13.44 17.91
C PHE A 132 27.59 14.79 17.23
N SER A 133 26.38 14.99 16.71
CA SER A 133 26.05 16.26 16.01
C SER A 133 24.56 16.47 15.86
N ARG A 134 24.06 17.60 16.39
CA ARG A 134 22.66 18.05 16.20
C ARG A 134 22.41 18.48 14.74
N ALA A 135 23.39 19.12 14.13
CA ALA A 135 23.30 19.59 12.74
C ALA A 135 23.08 18.41 11.78
N LEU A 136 23.78 17.28 11.98
CA LEU A 136 23.60 16.09 11.16
C LEU A 136 22.22 15.45 11.30
N ILE A 137 21.57 15.55 12.48
CA ILE A 137 20.19 15.09 12.66
C ILE A 137 19.25 15.95 11.84
N LEU A 138 19.38 17.28 11.88
CA LEU A 138 18.50 18.20 11.16
C LEU A 138 18.69 18.10 9.65
N PHE A 139 19.93 18.23 9.17
CA PHE A 139 20.23 18.10 7.74
C PHE A 139 19.93 16.70 7.22
N GLY A 140 20.22 15.65 8.01
CA GLY A 140 19.86 14.28 7.70
C GLY A 140 18.36 14.07 7.58
N THR A 141 17.55 14.72 8.43
CA THR A 141 16.08 14.67 8.32
C THR A 141 15.60 15.27 7.01
N ILE A 142 16.12 16.46 6.65
CA ILE A 142 15.76 17.16 5.40
C ILE A 142 16.17 16.28 4.20
N TRP A 143 17.39 15.73 4.22
CA TRP A 143 17.87 14.82 3.19
C TRP A 143 16.99 13.60 3.06
N THR A 144 16.66 12.94 4.19
CA THR A 144 15.81 11.74 4.24
C THR A 144 14.43 12.04 3.65
N LEU A 145 13.82 13.19 3.94
CA LEU A 145 12.55 13.61 3.36
C LEU A 145 12.65 13.74 1.84
N ILE A 146 13.62 14.50 1.35
CA ILE A 146 13.79 14.76 -0.07
C ILE A 146 14.04 13.47 -0.84
N ILE A 147 15.04 12.68 -0.40
CA ILE A 147 15.47 11.50 -1.14
C ILE A 147 14.40 10.40 -1.13
N SER A 148 13.74 10.18 0.02
CA SER A 148 12.69 9.16 0.13
C SER A 148 11.48 9.49 -0.75
N ILE A 149 11.07 10.76 -0.84
CA ILE A 149 9.98 11.20 -1.72
C ILE A 149 10.41 11.06 -3.19
N THR A 150 11.64 11.47 -3.52
CA THR A 150 12.18 11.41 -4.89
C THR A 150 12.26 9.97 -5.39
N ILE A 151 12.77 9.05 -4.57
CA ILE A 151 12.82 7.61 -4.90
C ILE A 151 11.42 7.09 -5.21
N ARG A 152 10.38 7.40 -4.39
CA ARG A 152 9.01 6.93 -4.65
C ARG A 152 8.44 7.49 -5.94
N LYS A 153 8.68 8.79 -6.22
CA LYS A 153 8.23 9.40 -7.48
C LYS A 153 8.93 8.76 -8.68
N LEU A 154 10.23 8.52 -8.60
CA LEU A 154 11.00 7.88 -9.66
C LEU A 154 10.52 6.45 -9.93
N LEU A 155 10.35 5.63 -8.88
CA LEU A 155 9.83 4.27 -9.00
C LEU A 155 8.41 4.23 -9.58
N ASN A 156 7.58 5.21 -9.27
CA ASN A 156 6.25 5.34 -9.85
C ASN A 156 6.31 5.70 -11.34
N LEU A 157 7.25 6.55 -11.75
CA LEU A 157 7.47 6.92 -13.16
C LEU A 157 7.91 5.71 -13.99
N LEU A 158 8.73 4.84 -13.42
CA LEU A 158 9.19 3.60 -14.06
C LEU A 158 8.09 2.53 -14.20
N ASN A 159 6.84 2.83 -13.83
CA ASN A 159 5.66 1.94 -13.95
C ASN A 159 5.87 0.54 -13.33
N ILE A 160 6.68 0.43 -12.30
CA ILE A 160 6.85 -0.82 -11.56
C ILE A 160 5.54 -1.08 -10.80
N THR A 161 4.66 -1.89 -11.39
CA THR A 161 3.28 -2.15 -10.95
C THR A 161 3.16 -2.55 -9.47
N SER A 162 4.20 -3.20 -8.94
CA SER A 162 4.27 -3.62 -7.53
C SER A 162 4.47 -2.47 -6.55
N LEU A 163 4.85 -1.27 -7.02
CA LEU A 163 5.35 -0.16 -6.22
C LEU A 163 4.55 1.15 -6.41
N LYS A 164 3.30 1.04 -6.89
CA LYS A 164 2.45 2.21 -7.17
C LYS A 164 2.23 3.07 -5.92
N ILE A 165 2.42 4.38 -6.08
CA ILE A 165 1.99 5.39 -5.11
C ILE A 165 0.45 5.44 -5.16
N LYS A 166 -0.19 5.50 -3.99
CA LYS A 166 -1.64 5.71 -3.94
C LYS A 166 -1.93 7.09 -4.54
N SER A 167 -2.54 7.09 -5.72
CA SER A 167 -3.06 8.33 -6.30
C SER A 167 -4.13 8.88 -5.36
N ASN A 168 -3.95 10.14 -4.96
CA ASN A 168 -4.95 10.85 -4.16
C ASN A 168 -5.92 11.63 -5.07
N LYS A 169 -5.85 11.38 -6.40
CA LYS A 169 -6.78 11.98 -7.33
C LYS A 169 -8.18 11.45 -7.06
N PRO A 170 -9.18 12.30 -6.98
CA PRO A 170 -10.57 11.88 -6.90
C PRO A 170 -10.90 11.05 -8.15
N LYS A 171 -11.62 9.94 -7.96
CA LYS A 171 -11.96 9.00 -9.03
C LYS A 171 -13.39 9.22 -9.50
N LYS A 172 -13.60 9.06 -10.80
CA LYS A 172 -14.92 8.97 -11.40
C LYS A 172 -15.32 7.49 -11.43
N ILE A 173 -16.35 7.16 -10.65
CA ILE A 173 -16.80 5.79 -10.43
C ILE A 173 -18.11 5.57 -11.18
N ALA A 174 -18.20 4.51 -11.98
CA ALA A 174 -19.44 4.06 -12.58
C ALA A 174 -19.94 2.78 -11.91
N ILE A 175 -21.18 2.78 -11.44
CA ILE A 175 -21.86 1.62 -10.86
C ILE A 175 -22.81 1.07 -11.90
N ILE A 176 -22.68 -0.20 -12.25
CA ILE A 176 -23.54 -0.89 -13.20
C ILE A 176 -24.53 -1.74 -12.41
N GLY A 177 -25.80 -1.36 -12.46
CA GLY A 177 -26.87 -2.03 -11.74
C GLY A 177 -28.13 -1.18 -11.61
N GLU A 178 -29.21 -1.80 -11.12
CA GLU A 178 -30.49 -1.15 -10.91
C GLU A 178 -30.49 -0.18 -9.72
N ASN A 179 -31.50 0.66 -9.63
CA ASN A 179 -31.62 1.74 -8.64
C ASN A 179 -31.42 1.29 -7.19
N LYS A 180 -31.93 0.11 -6.80
CA LYS A 180 -31.79 -0.43 -5.44
C LYS A 180 -30.33 -0.79 -5.12
N GLU A 181 -29.66 -1.46 -6.05
CA GLU A 181 -28.27 -1.86 -5.89
C GLU A 181 -27.32 -0.66 -6.03
N PHE A 182 -27.60 0.28 -6.92
CA PHE A 182 -26.90 1.54 -7.01
C PHE A 182 -26.86 2.25 -5.64
N GLY A 183 -28.03 2.44 -5.00
CA GLY A 183 -28.11 3.09 -3.69
C GLY A 183 -27.37 2.31 -2.58
N ARG A 184 -27.35 0.96 -2.64
CA ARG A 184 -26.58 0.14 -1.70
C ARG A 184 -25.08 0.33 -1.90
N ILE A 185 -24.60 0.22 -3.13
CA ILE A 185 -23.20 0.32 -3.48
C ILE A 185 -22.67 1.74 -3.22
N GLN A 186 -23.45 2.75 -3.56
CA GLN A 186 -23.14 4.15 -3.28
C GLN A 186 -22.91 4.40 -1.78
N ARG A 187 -23.78 3.87 -0.90
CA ARG A 187 -23.59 3.96 0.55
C ARG A 187 -22.28 3.31 0.99
N ILE A 188 -21.92 2.15 0.45
CA ILE A 188 -20.65 1.48 0.76
C ILE A 188 -19.47 2.38 0.40
N ILE A 189 -19.49 2.99 -0.79
CA ILE A 189 -18.42 3.88 -1.26
C ILE A 189 -18.30 5.12 -0.36
N GLN A 190 -19.44 5.77 -0.03
CA GLN A 190 -19.48 6.97 0.82
C GLN A 190 -18.97 6.68 2.23
N THR A 191 -19.39 5.56 2.83
CA THR A 191 -18.98 5.19 4.20
C THR A 191 -17.52 4.82 4.28
N THR A 192 -16.93 4.32 3.18
CA THR A 192 -15.52 3.89 3.13
C THR A 192 -14.55 5.04 2.86
N ASN A 193 -15.03 6.30 2.78
CA ASN A 193 -14.22 7.47 2.41
C ASN A 193 -13.39 7.21 1.13
N ALA A 194 -13.96 6.49 0.16
CA ALA A 194 -13.38 6.38 -1.15
C ALA A 194 -13.34 7.79 -1.77
N ASN A 195 -12.18 8.18 -2.27
CA ASN A 195 -11.98 9.52 -2.86
C ASN A 195 -12.68 9.56 -4.23
N ALA A 196 -14.03 9.57 -4.23
CA ALA A 196 -14.87 9.63 -5.41
C ALA A 196 -15.23 11.09 -5.70
N GLU A 197 -14.98 11.56 -6.92
CA GLU A 197 -15.39 12.87 -7.42
C GLU A 197 -16.84 12.81 -7.87
N PHE A 198 -17.15 11.81 -8.69
CA PHE A 198 -18.48 11.54 -9.20
C PHE A 198 -18.80 10.06 -9.10
N ILE A 199 -20.06 9.75 -8.82
CA ILE A 199 -20.61 8.40 -8.83
C ILE A 199 -21.76 8.38 -9.82
N TYR A 200 -21.53 7.71 -10.95
CA TYR A 200 -22.48 7.58 -12.03
C TYR A 200 -23.21 6.24 -11.97
N GLN A 201 -24.43 6.21 -12.48
CA GLN A 201 -25.21 4.99 -12.65
C GLN A 201 -25.27 4.60 -14.13
N ILE A 202 -25.05 3.33 -14.41
CA ILE A 202 -25.29 2.71 -15.72
C ILE A 202 -26.34 1.62 -15.51
N ASN A 203 -27.47 1.75 -16.19
CA ASN A 203 -28.56 0.79 -16.06
C ASN A 203 -28.34 -0.46 -16.91
N THR A 204 -28.84 -1.59 -16.42
CA THR A 204 -28.86 -2.87 -17.13
C THR A 204 -30.13 -3.06 -17.97
N LEU A 205 -31.24 -2.50 -17.51
CA LEU A 205 -32.55 -2.57 -18.15
C LEU A 205 -33.05 -1.16 -18.53
N ASN A 206 -33.94 -1.09 -19.53
CA ASN A 206 -34.55 0.16 -20.00
C ASN A 206 -35.61 0.73 -19.03
N THR A 207 -35.42 0.54 -17.72
CA THR A 207 -36.37 0.96 -16.70
C THR A 207 -35.91 2.26 -16.06
N SER A 208 -36.89 3.16 -15.84
CA SER A 208 -36.89 4.45 -15.11
C SER A 208 -35.53 5.17 -14.93
N GLN A 209 -35.45 6.35 -15.53
CA GLN A 209 -34.33 7.28 -15.38
C GLN A 209 -34.13 7.71 -13.92
N SER A 210 -32.91 7.56 -13.42
CA SER A 210 -32.47 8.17 -12.17
C SER A 210 -31.62 9.41 -12.46
N PRO A 211 -31.56 10.40 -11.55
CA PRO A 211 -30.81 11.64 -11.79
C PRO A 211 -29.31 11.45 -12.03
N ASN A 212 -28.74 10.32 -11.59
CA ASN A 212 -27.33 10.00 -11.77
C ASN A 212 -27.06 9.01 -12.92
N GLN A 213 -28.10 8.67 -13.69
CA GLN A 213 -27.96 7.75 -14.82
C GLN A 213 -27.36 8.47 -16.02
N ILE A 214 -26.27 7.91 -16.54
CA ILE A 214 -25.55 8.43 -17.70
C ILE A 214 -25.73 7.59 -18.96
N GLY A 215 -26.36 6.42 -18.85
CA GLY A 215 -26.63 5.55 -20.00
C GLY A 215 -26.92 4.11 -19.63
N HIS A 216 -26.81 3.25 -20.63
CA HIS A 216 -27.07 1.81 -20.53
C HIS A 216 -25.80 0.99 -20.75
N ILE A 217 -25.80 -0.24 -20.24
CA ILE A 217 -24.66 -1.15 -20.29
C ILE A 217 -24.13 -1.43 -21.70
N TYR A 218 -24.99 -1.38 -22.73
CA TYR A 218 -24.55 -1.59 -24.13
C TYR A 218 -23.64 -0.47 -24.64
N GLN A 219 -23.74 0.73 -24.06
CA GLN A 219 -22.96 1.93 -24.40
C GLN A 219 -21.73 2.06 -23.50
N LEU A 220 -21.34 0.99 -22.79
CA LEU A 220 -20.32 1.05 -21.74
C LEU A 220 -19.00 1.62 -22.24
N GLU A 221 -18.54 1.24 -23.43
CA GLU A 221 -17.29 1.72 -24.00
C GLU A 221 -17.31 3.23 -24.29
N GLU A 222 -18.43 3.73 -24.85
CA GLU A 222 -18.62 5.16 -25.12
C GLU A 222 -18.71 5.97 -23.82
N ILE A 223 -19.46 5.46 -22.85
CA ILE A 223 -19.60 6.10 -21.53
C ILE A 223 -18.26 6.23 -20.84
N ILE A 224 -17.42 5.19 -20.89
CA ILE A 224 -16.08 5.18 -20.33
C ILE A 224 -15.23 6.32 -20.94
N GLN A 225 -15.26 6.47 -22.25
CA GLN A 225 -14.47 7.48 -22.95
C GLN A 225 -14.98 8.90 -22.73
N ILE A 226 -16.30 9.12 -22.83
CA ILE A 226 -16.93 10.44 -22.68
C ILE A 226 -16.76 10.97 -21.26
N HIS A 227 -17.07 10.14 -20.27
CA HIS A 227 -17.02 10.54 -18.86
C HIS A 227 -15.67 10.33 -18.18
N GLN A 228 -14.69 9.73 -18.89
CA GLN A 228 -13.36 9.42 -18.35
C GLN A 228 -13.44 8.63 -17.04
N ILE A 229 -14.15 7.50 -17.06
CA ILE A 229 -14.37 6.67 -15.89
C ILE A 229 -13.06 5.98 -15.46
N ASP A 230 -12.69 6.12 -14.19
CA ASP A 230 -11.50 5.52 -13.60
C ASP A 230 -11.78 4.13 -13.01
N GLU A 231 -13.01 3.92 -12.53
CA GLU A 231 -13.39 2.70 -11.81
C GLU A 231 -14.81 2.28 -12.15
N ILE A 232 -15.01 0.99 -12.42
CA ILE A 232 -16.30 0.38 -12.71
C ILE A 232 -16.63 -0.65 -11.62
N ILE A 233 -17.87 -0.60 -11.12
CA ILE A 233 -18.38 -1.53 -10.12
C ILE A 233 -19.62 -2.24 -10.67
N PHE A 234 -19.50 -3.55 -10.91
CA PHE A 234 -20.60 -4.38 -11.36
C PHE A 234 -21.43 -4.89 -10.15
N SER A 235 -22.75 -4.78 -10.24
CA SER A 235 -23.66 -5.43 -9.30
C SER A 235 -23.85 -6.90 -9.68
N ALA A 236 -23.35 -7.83 -8.87
CA ALA A 236 -23.52 -9.27 -9.12
C ALA A 236 -24.97 -9.75 -8.88
N LYS A 237 -25.88 -8.86 -8.43
CA LYS A 237 -27.31 -9.16 -8.33
C LYS A 237 -28.01 -8.96 -9.67
N ASP A 238 -27.64 -7.90 -10.39
CA ASP A 238 -28.34 -7.44 -11.58
C ASP A 238 -27.69 -7.95 -12.88
N ILE A 239 -26.43 -8.42 -12.79
CA ILE A 239 -25.63 -8.89 -13.93
C ILE A 239 -25.05 -10.25 -13.59
N THR A 240 -25.13 -11.19 -14.52
CA THR A 240 -24.58 -12.53 -14.36
C THR A 240 -23.04 -12.53 -14.48
N SER A 241 -22.38 -13.50 -13.85
CA SER A 241 -20.91 -13.59 -13.91
C SER A 241 -20.37 -13.73 -15.32
N ASN A 242 -21.09 -14.44 -16.19
CA ASN A 242 -20.71 -14.60 -17.60
C ASN A 242 -20.78 -13.27 -18.38
N GLU A 243 -21.79 -12.45 -18.10
CA GLU A 243 -21.92 -11.12 -18.71
C GLU A 243 -20.82 -10.20 -18.20
N ILE A 244 -20.53 -10.22 -16.90
CA ILE A 244 -19.44 -9.43 -16.32
C ILE A 244 -18.11 -9.76 -17.03
N ILE A 245 -17.79 -11.04 -17.19
CA ILE A 245 -16.56 -11.48 -17.89
C ILE A 245 -16.56 -10.95 -19.34
N ARG A 246 -17.67 -11.07 -20.06
CA ARG A 246 -17.79 -10.59 -21.44
C ARG A 246 -17.57 -9.07 -21.55
N TYR A 247 -18.10 -8.27 -20.61
CA TYR A 247 -17.85 -6.82 -20.57
C TYR A 247 -16.40 -6.51 -20.16
N MET A 248 -15.81 -7.27 -19.23
CA MET A 248 -14.40 -7.11 -18.86
C MET A 248 -13.44 -7.33 -20.03
N GLU A 249 -13.74 -8.27 -20.92
CA GLU A 249 -12.92 -8.54 -22.12
C GLU A 249 -12.97 -7.39 -23.14
N LYS A 250 -14.08 -6.66 -23.20
CA LYS A 250 -14.25 -5.51 -24.09
C LYS A 250 -13.56 -4.23 -23.57
N ILE A 251 -13.37 -4.13 -22.25
CA ILE A 251 -12.75 -2.97 -21.64
C ILE A 251 -11.24 -3.06 -21.81
N THR A 252 -10.70 -2.41 -22.82
CA THR A 252 -9.26 -2.40 -23.17
C THR A 252 -8.45 -1.36 -22.40
N ASN A 253 -9.07 -0.45 -21.67
CA ASN A 253 -8.42 0.65 -20.97
C ASN A 253 -7.97 0.25 -19.56
N ASN A 254 -7.02 0.99 -18.99
CA ASN A 254 -6.43 0.79 -17.67
C ASN A 254 -7.42 1.19 -16.54
N ILE A 255 -8.64 0.62 -16.57
CA ILE A 255 -9.76 0.93 -15.66
C ILE A 255 -9.76 -0.11 -14.53
N GLU A 256 -9.99 0.36 -13.30
CA GLU A 256 -10.17 -0.56 -12.18
C GLU A 256 -11.57 -1.17 -12.22
N ILE A 257 -11.64 -2.50 -12.24
CA ILE A 257 -12.91 -3.23 -12.25
C ILE A 257 -13.13 -3.88 -10.89
N LYS A 258 -14.33 -3.68 -10.34
CA LYS A 258 -14.76 -4.24 -9.07
C LYS A 258 -16.13 -4.89 -9.19
N ILE A 259 -16.42 -5.81 -8.29
CA ILE A 259 -17.69 -6.54 -8.22
C ILE A 259 -18.28 -6.36 -6.83
N ALA A 260 -19.55 -5.96 -6.77
CA ALA A 260 -20.33 -5.92 -5.54
C ALA A 260 -21.18 -7.19 -5.44
N PRO A 261 -20.85 -8.13 -4.56
CA PRO A 261 -21.64 -9.36 -4.39
C PRO A 261 -23.04 -9.07 -3.88
N THR A 262 -23.97 -9.97 -4.16
CA THR A 262 -25.39 -9.84 -3.74
C THR A 262 -25.48 -9.74 -2.22
N LYS A 263 -26.28 -8.77 -1.73
CA LYS A 263 -26.51 -8.54 -0.29
C LYS A 263 -25.24 -8.31 0.56
N SER A 264 -24.09 -8.08 -0.06
CA SER A 264 -22.84 -7.87 0.66
C SER A 264 -22.71 -6.45 1.21
N THR A 265 -21.90 -6.31 2.26
CA THR A 265 -21.44 -5.03 2.82
C THR A 265 -20.06 -4.64 2.32
N PHE A 266 -19.55 -5.33 1.31
CA PHE A 266 -18.20 -5.13 0.75
C PHE A 266 -18.23 -5.23 -0.78
N ILE A 267 -17.20 -4.65 -1.40
CA ILE A 267 -16.96 -4.66 -2.84
C ILE A 267 -15.58 -5.29 -3.08
N ILE A 268 -15.48 -6.24 -4.01
CA ILE A 268 -14.25 -6.97 -4.32
C ILE A 268 -13.65 -6.41 -5.61
N GLY A 269 -12.37 -6.05 -5.59
CA GLY A 269 -11.64 -5.64 -6.79
C GLY A 269 -10.69 -6.72 -7.31
N SER A 270 -10.33 -6.64 -8.58
CA SER A 270 -9.38 -7.54 -9.23
C SER A 270 -8.01 -7.60 -8.51
N ASN A 271 -7.61 -6.52 -7.85
CA ASN A 271 -6.34 -6.40 -7.11
C ASN A 271 -6.50 -6.58 -5.58
N SER A 272 -7.68 -6.94 -5.08
CA SER A 272 -7.98 -7.05 -3.64
C SER A 272 -7.11 -8.07 -2.90
N ILE A 273 -6.60 -9.08 -3.61
CA ILE A 273 -5.71 -10.12 -3.05
C ILE A 273 -4.33 -9.55 -2.67
N HIS A 274 -3.89 -8.49 -3.35
CA HIS A 274 -2.55 -7.93 -3.20
C HIS A 274 -2.49 -6.60 -2.44
N THR A 275 -3.61 -5.89 -2.31
CA THR A 275 -3.65 -4.55 -1.72
C THR A 275 -4.85 -4.39 -0.78
N LYS A 276 -4.60 -4.10 0.50
CA LYS A 276 -5.65 -3.79 1.50
C LYS A 276 -6.50 -2.56 1.14
N GLY A 277 -6.13 -1.80 0.10
CA GLY A 277 -6.81 -0.57 -0.31
C GLY A 277 -7.92 -0.75 -1.34
N ASN A 278 -8.08 -1.94 -1.92
CA ASN A 278 -9.05 -2.18 -3.01
C ASN A 278 -10.31 -2.92 -2.55
N LEU A 279 -10.43 -3.19 -1.26
CA LEU A 279 -11.63 -3.76 -0.66
C LEU A 279 -12.42 -2.63 0.02
N TYR A 280 -13.60 -2.32 -0.47
CA TYR A 280 -14.54 -1.46 0.24
C TYR A 280 -15.36 -2.35 1.18
N THR A 281 -15.16 -2.21 2.48
CA THR A 281 -15.94 -2.91 3.50
C THR A 281 -16.65 -1.90 4.38
N LEU A 282 -17.90 -2.15 4.67
CA LEU A 282 -18.57 -1.53 5.81
C LEU A 282 -18.04 -2.23 7.07
N ASP A 283 -16.90 -1.78 7.57
CA ASP A 283 -16.46 -2.19 8.89
C ASP A 283 -17.28 -1.44 9.94
N ASN A 284 -18.08 -2.19 10.68
CA ASN A 284 -18.65 -1.73 11.96
C ASN A 284 -17.57 -1.55 13.04
N THR A 285 -16.32 -1.76 12.71
CA THR A 285 -15.19 -1.49 13.59
C THR A 285 -14.75 -0.06 13.39
N GLN A 286 -15.08 0.77 14.39
CA GLN A 286 -14.44 2.06 14.65
C GLN A 286 -12.98 2.04 14.18
N GLN A 287 -12.59 3.12 13.49
CA GLN A 287 -11.23 3.42 13.05
C GLN A 287 -10.20 2.69 13.90
N GLN A 288 -9.45 1.77 13.28
CA GLN A 288 -8.25 1.22 13.91
C GLN A 288 -7.31 2.41 14.19
N LYS A 289 -7.47 2.99 15.38
CA LYS A 289 -6.49 3.92 15.95
C LYS A 289 -5.15 3.23 15.86
N SER A 290 -4.13 4.00 15.50
CA SER A 290 -2.75 3.49 15.34
C SER A 290 -2.38 2.59 16.53
N PRO A 291 -1.55 1.56 16.35
CA PRO A 291 -1.19 0.65 17.44
C PRO A 291 -0.62 1.39 18.65
N ILE A 292 0.01 2.53 18.45
CA ILE A 292 0.54 3.41 19.50
C ILE A 292 -0.59 3.93 20.41
N ILE A 293 -1.73 4.36 19.84
CA ILE A 293 -2.87 4.85 20.62
C ILE A 293 -3.52 3.70 21.44
N LYS A 294 -3.53 2.48 20.94
CA LYS A 294 -4.01 1.31 21.70
C LYS A 294 -3.10 0.98 22.88
N VAL A 295 -1.80 1.09 22.70
CA VAL A 295 -0.82 0.87 23.78
C VAL A 295 -0.93 1.99 24.83
N PHE A 296 -0.98 3.25 24.42
CA PHE A 296 -1.14 4.39 25.34
C PHE A 296 -2.44 4.31 26.13
N LYS A 297 -3.57 3.96 25.50
CA LYS A 297 -4.84 3.81 26.20
C LYS A 297 -4.80 2.68 27.23
N LYS A 298 -4.17 1.54 26.89
CA LYS A 298 -4.01 0.42 27.83
C LYS A 298 -3.13 0.79 29.06
N TYR A 299 -2.15 1.68 28.87
CA TYR A 299 -1.33 2.18 29.99
C TYR A 299 -2.09 3.21 30.84
N ILE A 300 -2.90 4.08 30.23
CA ILE A 300 -3.72 5.05 30.98
C ILE A 300 -4.81 4.33 31.81
N ASP A 301 -5.47 3.33 31.23
CA ASP A 301 -6.50 2.52 31.90
C ASP A 301 -5.92 1.61 33.01
N PHE A 302 -4.58 1.43 33.09
CA PHE A 302 -3.91 0.67 34.16
C PHE A 302 -3.53 1.53 35.35
N PHE A 303 -3.47 2.87 35.20
CA PHE A 303 -3.12 3.81 36.25
C PHE A 303 -4.32 4.57 36.85
N ASN A 304 -5.55 4.30 36.38
CA ASN A 304 -6.81 4.70 37.01
C ASN A 304 -7.50 3.49 37.65
#